data_a942e5410181056f560cfde3631829ca
#
_entry.id   a942e5410181056f560cfde3631829ca
#
_cell.length_a   1.000
_cell.length_b   1.000
_cell.length_c   1.000
_cell.angle_alpha   90.00
_cell.angle_beta   90.00
_cell.angle_gamma   90.00
#
_symmetry.space_group_name_H-M   'P 1'
#
loop_
_entity.id
_entity.type
_entity.pdbx_description
1 polymer ?
#
loop_
_entity_poly.entity_id
_entity_poly.type
_entity_poly.pdbx_seq_one_letter_code
_entity_poly.pdbx_strand_id
1 'polypeptide(L)'
;MSQAVELWLPTPSTPNSNQTFTQWCYSTQVFQAMAMVSQIAFYRRGAGLGENNLGSLVWQLNDIWQGVSWSSIEYSGRWKVLQYALTEIYSPVVAYPFWMPETETLQITAFSDRWQDVAGTATIDVYDWNGTLHCNFEKTYIIPSLNNSVLFETSGFDNIFPTSSCGGHGVSDLWMLITTKTEIENGVIVTSEQYVRALPLPGFPCDNLKDSHFKFTPTSLAKAHLVDPAIQVVYGHGLTFRLSAKGGVAAWTWIDHPSGTVGVFVDSNSQKPLNGFFLIPGQDRTCTFMMHGVFTLDLKMKSTSDIRLEPVAFKSP
;
A
#
# COMPACT_ATOMS: atom_id res chain seq x y z
N MET A 1 -11.87 8.61 -14.91
CA MET A 1 -11.22 8.42 -13.58
C MET A 1 -12.24 8.26 -12.46
N SER A 2 -13.25 9.12 -12.29
CA SER A 2 -14.23 8.99 -11.18
C SER A 2 -14.90 7.62 -11.13
N GLN A 3 -15.41 7.10 -12.25
CA GLN A 3 -16.00 5.75 -12.32
C GLN A 3 -15.03 4.65 -11.88
N ALA A 4 -13.74 4.76 -12.22
CA ALA A 4 -12.75 3.79 -11.78
C ALA A 4 -12.54 3.86 -10.26
N VAL A 5 -12.47 5.08 -9.69
CA VAL A 5 -12.35 5.25 -8.24
C VAL A 5 -13.55 4.64 -7.51
N GLU A 6 -14.78 4.89 -8.00
CA GLU A 6 -16.02 4.34 -7.43
C GLU A 6 -16.09 2.80 -7.45
N LEU A 7 -15.45 2.18 -8.45
CA LEU A 7 -15.36 0.72 -8.53
C LEU A 7 -14.42 0.13 -7.48
N TRP A 8 -13.37 0.87 -7.10
CA TRP A 8 -12.29 0.35 -6.28
C TRP A 8 -12.32 0.80 -4.83
N LEU A 9 -12.85 2.00 -4.56
CA LEU A 9 -12.77 2.64 -3.26
C LEU A 9 -14.14 3.15 -2.81
N PRO A 10 -14.42 3.15 -1.50
CA PRO A 10 -15.54 3.89 -0.97
C PRO A 10 -15.40 5.37 -1.33
N THR A 11 -16.42 5.94 -1.92
CA THR A 11 -16.47 7.35 -2.29
C THR A 11 -17.57 8.07 -1.53
N PRO A 12 -17.41 9.37 -1.22
CA PRO A 12 -18.45 10.09 -0.51
C PRO A 12 -19.71 10.25 -1.37
N SER A 13 -20.86 9.99 -0.76
CA SER A 13 -22.18 9.99 -1.43
C SER A 13 -22.83 11.37 -1.53
N THR A 14 -22.40 12.33 -0.70
CA THR A 14 -22.98 13.67 -0.65
C THR A 14 -22.13 14.66 -1.42
N PRO A 15 -22.70 15.43 -2.37
CA PRO A 15 -21.98 16.42 -3.13
C PRO A 15 -21.78 17.72 -2.33
N ASN A 16 -20.71 18.45 -2.66
CA ASN A 16 -20.53 19.89 -2.44
C ASN A 16 -20.20 20.38 -1.03
N SER A 17 -19.33 19.66 -0.31
CA SER A 17 -18.64 20.26 0.85
C SER A 17 -17.11 20.17 0.67
N ASN A 18 -16.37 21.03 1.39
CA ASN A 18 -14.90 20.93 1.42
C ASN A 18 -14.46 19.55 1.92
N GLN A 19 -15.18 18.96 2.87
CA GLN A 19 -14.89 17.61 3.37
C GLN A 19 -15.06 16.56 2.29
N THR A 20 -16.16 16.59 1.54
CA THR A 20 -16.41 15.67 0.42
C THR A 20 -15.34 15.80 -0.66
N PHE A 21 -14.93 17.03 -0.98
CA PHE A 21 -13.86 17.27 -1.95
C PHE A 21 -12.52 16.68 -1.46
N THR A 22 -12.18 16.87 -0.20
CA THR A 22 -10.97 16.32 0.42
C THR A 22 -10.98 14.79 0.36
N GLN A 23 -12.12 14.16 0.66
CA GLN A 23 -12.28 12.71 0.57
C GLN A 23 -12.09 12.21 -0.86
N TRP A 24 -12.65 12.91 -1.86
CA TRP A 24 -12.42 12.57 -3.27
C TRP A 24 -10.96 12.72 -3.66
N CYS A 25 -10.27 13.79 -3.26
CA CYS A 25 -8.85 13.97 -3.51
C CYS A 25 -8.03 12.81 -2.91
N TYR A 26 -8.36 12.39 -1.71
CA TYR A 26 -7.69 11.27 -1.08
C TYR A 26 -7.95 9.95 -1.82
N SER A 27 -9.21 9.64 -2.13
CA SER A 27 -9.57 8.42 -2.87
C SER A 27 -8.87 8.35 -4.24
N THR A 28 -8.79 9.47 -4.97
CA THR A 28 -8.09 9.51 -6.25
C THR A 28 -6.59 9.28 -6.10
N GLN A 29 -5.96 9.79 -5.06
CA GLN A 29 -4.54 9.56 -4.77
C GLN A 29 -4.26 8.12 -4.37
N VAL A 30 -5.13 7.50 -3.56
CA VAL A 30 -5.02 6.08 -3.20
C VAL A 30 -5.19 5.21 -4.45
N PHE A 31 -6.19 5.50 -5.29
CA PHE A 31 -6.38 4.78 -6.55
C PHE A 31 -5.15 4.89 -7.46
N GLN A 32 -4.59 6.08 -7.61
CA GLN A 32 -3.37 6.29 -8.36
C GLN A 32 -2.21 5.45 -7.82
N ALA A 33 -2.01 5.44 -6.50
CA ALA A 33 -0.96 4.66 -5.85
C ALA A 33 -1.14 3.16 -6.11
N MET A 34 -2.36 2.64 -5.93
CA MET A 34 -2.68 1.23 -6.18
C MET A 34 -2.39 0.83 -7.63
N ALA A 35 -2.84 1.63 -8.61
CA ALA A 35 -2.64 1.36 -10.03
C ALA A 35 -1.15 1.39 -10.41
N MET A 36 -0.42 2.41 -9.98
CA MET A 36 1.01 2.56 -10.28
C MET A 36 1.86 1.48 -9.63
N VAL A 37 1.59 1.14 -8.37
CA VAL A 37 2.30 0.04 -7.67
C VAL A 37 2.09 -1.29 -8.39
N SER A 38 0.85 -1.59 -8.77
CA SER A 38 0.52 -2.81 -9.52
C SER A 38 1.26 -2.88 -10.86
N GLN A 39 1.31 -1.75 -11.60
CA GLN A 39 2.00 -1.68 -12.87
C GLN A 39 3.52 -1.82 -12.73
N ILE A 40 4.12 -1.16 -11.73
CA ILE A 40 5.56 -1.27 -11.44
C ILE A 40 5.93 -2.68 -11.01
N ALA A 41 5.12 -3.32 -10.15
CA ALA A 41 5.32 -4.71 -9.75
C ALA A 41 5.33 -5.65 -10.97
N PHE A 42 4.39 -5.44 -11.89
CA PHE A 42 4.32 -6.22 -13.13
C PHE A 42 5.59 -6.05 -13.98
N TYR A 43 6.07 -4.82 -14.15
CA TYR A 43 7.30 -4.56 -14.89
C TYR A 43 8.52 -5.16 -14.21
N ARG A 44 8.66 -5.00 -12.91
CA ARG A 44 9.79 -5.56 -12.14
C ARG A 44 9.83 -7.09 -12.18
N ARG A 45 8.68 -7.75 -12.16
CA ARG A 45 8.59 -9.21 -12.36
C ARG A 45 9.20 -9.61 -13.70
N GLY A 46 9.02 -8.81 -14.74
CA GLY A 46 9.51 -9.07 -16.10
C GLY A 46 11.03 -9.16 -16.22
N ALA A 47 11.81 -8.76 -15.22
CA ALA A 47 13.26 -8.93 -15.21
C ALA A 47 13.67 -10.42 -15.31
N GLY A 48 12.94 -11.31 -14.63
CA GLY A 48 13.17 -12.74 -14.65
C GLY A 48 12.41 -13.52 -15.74
N LEU A 49 11.74 -12.84 -16.65
CA LEU A 49 10.93 -13.40 -17.71
C LEU A 49 11.48 -13.01 -19.09
N GLY A 50 10.86 -13.53 -20.14
CA GLY A 50 11.27 -13.23 -21.51
C GLY A 50 11.23 -11.75 -21.91
N GLU A 51 10.49 -10.92 -21.18
CA GLU A 51 10.43 -9.48 -21.37
C GLU A 51 11.73 -8.75 -21.04
N ASN A 52 12.57 -9.32 -20.16
CA ASN A 52 13.84 -8.74 -19.71
C ASN A 52 13.71 -7.25 -19.29
N ASN A 53 12.64 -6.92 -18.60
CA ASN A 53 12.41 -5.55 -18.16
C ASN A 53 13.28 -5.22 -16.94
N LEU A 54 14.22 -4.30 -17.10
CA LEU A 54 15.19 -3.92 -16.06
C LEU A 54 14.86 -2.61 -15.36
N GLY A 55 13.71 -2.00 -15.60
CA GLY A 55 13.33 -0.78 -14.90
C GLY A 55 12.02 -0.16 -15.34
N SER A 56 11.58 0.80 -14.56
CA SER A 56 10.41 1.63 -14.86
C SER A 56 10.64 3.05 -14.39
N LEU A 57 10.15 4.02 -15.14
CA LEU A 57 10.25 5.44 -14.85
C LEU A 57 8.86 6.01 -14.62
N VAL A 58 8.66 6.62 -13.46
CA VAL A 58 7.39 7.23 -13.10
C VAL A 58 7.34 8.66 -13.66
N TRP A 59 6.35 8.94 -14.47
CA TRP A 59 6.04 10.28 -14.93
C TRP A 59 4.86 10.84 -14.15
N GLN A 60 5.04 11.85 -13.32
CA GLN A 60 6.30 12.54 -13.08
C GLN A 60 6.55 12.63 -11.58
N LEU A 61 7.77 12.98 -11.17
CA LEU A 61 8.15 13.03 -9.77
C LEU A 61 7.39 14.12 -9.01
N ASN A 62 7.44 15.37 -9.50
CA ASN A 62 6.85 16.51 -8.79
C ASN A 62 6.11 17.47 -9.74
N ASP A 63 5.19 18.23 -9.16
CA ASP A 63 4.52 19.33 -9.83
C ASP A 63 5.47 20.51 -10.01
N ILE A 64 5.41 21.18 -11.15
CA ILE A 64 6.20 22.39 -11.46
C ILE A 64 5.37 23.69 -11.31
N TRP A 65 4.08 23.56 -11.05
CA TRP A 65 3.14 24.62 -10.66
C TRP A 65 2.01 24.04 -9.82
N GLN A 66 1.23 24.88 -9.17
CA GLN A 66 0.03 24.44 -8.45
C GLN A 66 -1.03 23.92 -9.43
N GLY A 67 -1.48 22.68 -9.22
CA GLY A 67 -2.51 22.08 -10.06
C GLY A 67 -2.77 20.62 -9.75
N VAL A 68 -3.77 20.08 -10.42
CA VAL A 68 -4.09 18.64 -10.38
C VAL A 68 -3.25 17.95 -11.45
N SER A 69 -2.44 16.98 -11.03
CA SER A 69 -1.59 16.22 -11.92
C SER A 69 -1.36 14.78 -11.46
N TRP A 70 -0.64 14.04 -12.25
CA TRP A 70 -0.18 12.67 -11.97
C TRP A 70 1.12 12.60 -11.16
N SER A 71 1.70 13.72 -10.74
CA SER A 71 2.92 13.74 -9.95
C SER A 71 2.79 13.03 -8.60
N SER A 72 3.89 12.57 -8.04
CA SER A 72 3.94 11.97 -6.71
C SER A 72 4.24 12.97 -5.58
N ILE A 73 4.74 14.17 -5.94
CA ILE A 73 5.04 15.25 -5.00
C ILE A 73 4.35 16.53 -5.48
N GLU A 74 3.63 17.20 -4.59
CA GLU A 74 3.00 18.49 -4.87
C GLU A 74 4.02 19.61 -5.11
N TYR A 75 3.59 20.68 -5.77
CA TYR A 75 4.41 21.88 -5.96
C TYR A 75 4.93 22.47 -4.64
N SER A 76 4.17 22.31 -3.57
CA SER A 76 4.55 22.71 -2.21
C SER A 76 5.64 21.83 -1.57
N GLY A 77 6.05 20.74 -2.21
CA GLY A 77 6.98 19.74 -1.67
C GLY A 77 6.31 18.66 -0.81
N ARG A 78 4.98 18.68 -0.65
CA ARG A 78 4.23 17.67 0.08
C ARG A 78 4.22 16.36 -0.72
N TRP A 79 4.51 15.26 -0.06
CA TRP A 79 4.38 13.93 -0.64
C TRP A 79 2.92 13.50 -0.72
N LYS A 80 2.51 13.03 -1.89
CA LYS A 80 1.22 12.39 -2.12
C LYS A 80 1.28 10.91 -1.73
N VAL A 81 0.13 10.24 -1.69
CA VAL A 81 0.05 8.79 -1.39
C VAL A 81 0.97 7.99 -2.30
N LEU A 82 1.03 8.32 -3.58
CA LEU A 82 1.91 7.66 -4.55
C LEU A 82 3.38 7.69 -4.12
N GLN A 83 3.91 8.81 -3.63
CA GLN A 83 5.33 8.91 -3.27
C GLN A 83 5.72 7.93 -2.15
N TYR A 84 4.86 7.77 -1.13
CA TYR A 84 5.09 6.76 -0.09
C TYR A 84 4.99 5.34 -0.65
N ALA A 85 4.00 5.06 -1.50
CA ALA A 85 3.85 3.75 -2.13
C ALA A 85 5.05 3.40 -3.04
N LEU A 86 5.64 4.40 -3.71
CA LEU A 86 6.86 4.20 -4.51
C LEU A 86 8.05 3.78 -3.65
N THR A 87 8.20 4.29 -2.43
CA THR A 87 9.30 3.86 -1.55
C THR A 87 9.22 2.39 -1.19
N GLU A 88 8.00 1.83 -1.11
CA GLU A 88 7.79 0.40 -0.86
C GLU A 88 8.02 -0.43 -2.12
N ILE A 89 7.38 -0.08 -3.22
CA ILE A 89 7.46 -0.90 -4.44
C ILE A 89 8.84 -0.86 -5.10
N TYR A 90 9.65 0.18 -4.86
CA TYR A 90 11.04 0.25 -5.29
C TYR A 90 12.05 -0.21 -4.23
N SER A 91 11.61 -0.83 -3.14
CA SER A 91 12.53 -1.54 -2.24
C SER A 91 13.37 -2.56 -3.03
N PRO A 92 14.64 -2.77 -2.67
CA PRO A 92 15.54 -3.67 -3.43
C PRO A 92 14.98 -5.08 -3.65
N VAL A 93 14.20 -5.57 -2.69
CA VAL A 93 13.49 -6.85 -2.78
C VAL A 93 12.05 -6.65 -2.35
N VAL A 94 11.12 -7.09 -3.18
CA VAL A 94 9.67 -6.99 -2.93
C VAL A 94 9.00 -8.30 -3.35
N ALA A 95 7.97 -8.72 -2.62
CA ALA A 95 7.06 -9.76 -3.08
C ALA A 95 5.68 -9.15 -3.37
N TYR A 96 5.07 -9.55 -4.48
CA TYR A 96 3.78 -9.03 -4.91
C TYR A 96 2.90 -10.15 -5.49
N PRO A 97 1.58 -10.12 -5.26
CA PRO A 97 0.66 -11.11 -5.81
C PRO A 97 0.20 -10.71 -7.21
N PHE A 98 0.15 -11.70 -8.08
CA PHE A 98 -0.34 -11.59 -9.44
C PHE A 98 -1.50 -12.57 -9.64
N TRP A 99 -2.63 -12.06 -10.12
CA TRP A 99 -3.77 -12.88 -10.50
C TRP A 99 -3.81 -13.06 -12.01
N MET A 100 -3.87 -14.31 -12.46
CA MET A 100 -4.01 -14.66 -13.87
C MET A 100 -5.43 -15.16 -14.11
N PRO A 101 -6.33 -14.32 -14.65
CA PRO A 101 -7.75 -14.65 -14.78
C PRO A 101 -8.02 -15.80 -15.76
N GLU A 102 -7.17 -15.98 -16.77
CA GLU A 102 -7.32 -17.03 -17.78
C GLU A 102 -7.14 -18.45 -17.21
N THR A 103 -6.36 -18.58 -16.16
CA THR A 103 -6.05 -19.84 -15.47
C THR A 103 -6.56 -19.90 -14.04
N GLU A 104 -7.25 -18.83 -13.60
CA GLU A 104 -7.67 -18.65 -12.20
C GLU A 104 -6.53 -18.93 -11.20
N THR A 105 -5.32 -18.45 -11.53
CA THR A 105 -4.12 -18.70 -10.73
C THR A 105 -3.69 -17.44 -9.98
N LEU A 106 -3.49 -17.59 -8.69
CA LEU A 106 -2.79 -16.62 -7.84
C LEU A 106 -1.32 -17.04 -7.74
N GLN A 107 -0.42 -16.14 -8.11
CA GLN A 107 1.01 -16.33 -7.96
C GLN A 107 1.59 -15.19 -7.12
N ILE A 108 2.28 -15.50 -6.03
CA ILE A 108 3.05 -14.52 -5.25
C ILE A 108 4.51 -14.68 -5.65
N THR A 109 5.07 -13.63 -6.24
CA THR A 109 6.42 -13.62 -6.78
C THR A 109 7.26 -12.58 -6.07
N ALA A 110 8.42 -12.98 -5.57
CA ALA A 110 9.44 -12.06 -5.08
C ALA A 110 10.40 -11.71 -6.24
N PHE A 111 10.80 -10.44 -6.33
CA PHE A 111 11.72 -9.94 -7.34
C PHE A 111 12.76 -9.00 -6.72
N SER A 112 13.95 -8.96 -7.34
CA SER A 112 15.10 -8.23 -6.84
C SER A 112 15.77 -7.42 -7.94
N ASP A 113 16.18 -6.19 -7.60
CA ASP A 113 17.01 -5.32 -8.45
C ASP A 113 18.50 -5.41 -8.08
N ARG A 114 18.87 -6.38 -7.24
CA ARG A 114 20.27 -6.56 -6.82
C ARG A 114 21.07 -7.28 -7.90
N TRP A 115 22.32 -6.88 -8.03
CA TRP A 115 23.30 -7.51 -8.94
C TRP A 115 23.85 -8.84 -8.41
N GLN A 116 23.53 -9.19 -7.17
CA GLN A 116 23.89 -10.46 -6.55
C GLN A 116 22.62 -11.25 -6.24
N ASP A 117 22.79 -12.55 -6.11
CA ASP A 117 21.76 -13.41 -5.54
C ASP A 117 21.44 -12.94 -4.14
N VAL A 118 20.17 -12.95 -3.80
CA VAL A 118 19.70 -12.58 -2.46
C VAL A 118 18.87 -13.69 -1.86
N ALA A 119 19.05 -13.92 -0.56
CA ALA A 119 18.26 -14.87 0.20
C ALA A 119 17.42 -14.17 1.27
N GLY A 120 16.26 -14.71 1.56
CA GLY A 120 15.37 -14.11 2.54
C GLY A 120 14.20 -14.98 2.93
N THR A 121 13.31 -14.38 3.71
CA THR A 121 12.03 -14.98 4.09
C THR A 121 10.89 -14.06 3.70
N ALA A 122 9.77 -14.66 3.30
CA ALA A 122 8.51 -13.96 3.08
C ALA A 122 7.45 -14.57 3.99
N THR A 123 6.67 -13.68 4.61
CA THR A 123 5.49 -14.04 5.38
C THR A 123 4.27 -13.56 4.65
N ILE A 124 3.27 -14.42 4.50
CA ILE A 124 1.98 -14.11 3.91
C ILE A 124 0.94 -14.31 5.00
N ASP A 125 0.49 -13.20 5.57
CA ASP A 125 -0.53 -13.18 6.62
C ASP A 125 -1.89 -12.87 6.01
N VAL A 126 -2.89 -13.68 6.31
CA VAL A 126 -4.25 -13.51 5.80
C VAL A 126 -5.16 -13.06 6.94
N TYR A 127 -5.73 -11.89 6.78
CA TYR A 127 -6.60 -11.23 7.76
C TYR A 127 -8.01 -11.02 7.23
N ASP A 128 -8.98 -10.93 8.15
CA ASP A 128 -10.27 -10.32 7.89
C ASP A 128 -10.25 -8.80 8.18
N TRP A 129 -11.37 -8.12 7.93
CA TRP A 129 -11.48 -6.68 8.17
C TRP A 129 -11.68 -6.31 9.65
N ASN A 130 -11.88 -7.28 10.54
CA ASN A 130 -11.81 -7.07 11.99
C ASN A 130 -10.36 -7.09 12.51
N GLY A 131 -9.42 -7.55 11.68
CA GLY A 131 -8.01 -7.69 12.05
C GLY A 131 -7.65 -9.05 12.62
N THR A 132 -8.52 -10.05 12.48
CA THR A 132 -8.22 -11.43 12.91
C THR A 132 -7.30 -12.08 11.89
N LEU A 133 -6.19 -12.63 12.36
CA LEU A 133 -5.30 -13.45 11.55
C LEU A 133 -5.89 -14.86 11.39
N HIS A 134 -6.19 -15.25 10.17
CA HIS A 134 -6.78 -16.58 9.85
C HIS A 134 -5.76 -17.59 9.42
N CYS A 135 -4.80 -17.19 8.60
CA CYS A 135 -3.70 -18.05 8.16
C CYS A 135 -2.40 -17.27 8.05
N ASN A 136 -1.31 -18.01 8.23
CA ASN A 136 0.04 -17.52 8.08
C ASN A 136 0.85 -18.54 7.27
N PHE A 137 1.56 -18.06 6.26
CA PHE A 137 2.47 -18.86 5.46
C PHE A 137 3.85 -18.21 5.48
N GLU A 138 4.87 -18.99 5.81
CA GLU A 138 6.26 -18.56 5.74
C GLU A 138 6.98 -19.33 4.63
N LYS A 139 7.75 -18.62 3.82
CA LYS A 139 8.56 -19.17 2.73
C LYS A 139 9.94 -18.56 2.74
N THR A 140 10.94 -19.41 2.73
CA THR A 140 12.31 -19.00 2.40
C THR A 140 12.46 -18.92 0.89
N TYR A 141 13.31 -18.01 0.42
CA TYR A 141 13.59 -17.85 -1.00
C TYR A 141 15.05 -17.51 -1.28
N ILE A 142 15.46 -17.83 -2.48
CA ILE A 142 16.65 -17.30 -3.12
C ILE A 142 16.21 -16.70 -4.45
N ILE A 143 16.60 -15.45 -4.69
CA ILE A 143 16.34 -14.77 -5.96
C ILE A 143 17.69 -14.55 -6.63
N PRO A 144 17.88 -15.10 -7.84
CA PRO A 144 19.09 -14.82 -8.62
C PRO A 144 19.24 -13.32 -8.93
N SER A 145 20.44 -12.90 -9.24
CA SER A 145 20.75 -11.52 -9.63
C SER A 145 19.78 -11.00 -10.70
N LEU A 146 19.18 -9.81 -10.46
CA LEU A 146 18.25 -9.13 -11.37
C LEU A 146 17.10 -10.03 -11.85
N ASN A 147 16.53 -10.83 -10.97
CA ASN A 147 15.57 -11.86 -11.34
C ASN A 147 14.40 -11.92 -10.36
N ASN A 148 13.58 -12.95 -10.48
CA ASN A 148 12.45 -13.24 -9.60
C ASN A 148 12.44 -14.69 -9.11
N SER A 149 11.61 -14.96 -8.10
CA SER A 149 11.34 -16.30 -7.58
C SER A 149 9.88 -16.39 -7.18
N VAL A 150 9.19 -17.45 -7.65
CA VAL A 150 7.82 -17.73 -7.24
C VAL A 150 7.81 -18.29 -5.82
N LEU A 151 7.11 -17.61 -4.91
CA LEU A 151 7.01 -18.02 -3.50
C LEU A 151 5.81 -18.93 -3.26
N PHE A 152 4.73 -18.63 -3.94
CA PHE A 152 3.47 -19.34 -3.77
C PHE A 152 2.69 -19.31 -5.09
N GLU A 153 2.08 -20.44 -5.45
CA GLU A 153 1.19 -20.53 -6.60
C GLU A 153 0.04 -21.47 -6.28
N THR A 154 -1.17 -21.06 -6.62
CA THR A 154 -2.36 -21.89 -6.48
C THR A 154 -3.39 -21.55 -7.55
N SER A 155 -4.14 -22.52 -8.03
CA SER A 155 -5.18 -22.36 -9.04
C SER A 155 -6.54 -22.77 -8.51
N GLY A 156 -7.57 -22.07 -8.99
CA GLY A 156 -8.95 -22.22 -8.55
C GLY A 156 -9.28 -21.39 -7.32
N PHE A 157 -10.41 -20.69 -7.38
CA PHE A 157 -10.86 -19.79 -6.30
C PHE A 157 -10.96 -20.46 -4.93
N ASP A 158 -11.44 -21.70 -4.89
CA ASP A 158 -11.65 -22.46 -3.66
C ASP A 158 -10.34 -22.92 -2.99
N ASN A 159 -9.25 -22.92 -3.74
CA ASN A 159 -7.94 -23.38 -3.24
C ASN A 159 -7.06 -22.26 -2.70
N ILE A 160 -7.40 -20.99 -2.96
CA ILE A 160 -6.56 -19.86 -2.56
C ILE A 160 -6.57 -19.68 -1.05
N PHE A 161 -7.73 -19.86 -0.44
CA PHE A 161 -7.89 -19.92 1.00
C PHE A 161 -8.64 -21.20 1.37
N PRO A 162 -7.93 -22.35 1.46
CA PRO A 162 -8.57 -23.60 1.81
C PRO A 162 -9.35 -23.45 3.11
N THR A 163 -10.63 -23.82 3.08
CA THR A 163 -11.52 -23.77 4.25
C THR A 163 -10.95 -24.47 5.47
N SER A 164 -10.12 -25.50 5.24
CA SER A 164 -9.43 -26.23 6.29
C SER A 164 -8.30 -25.44 6.96
N SER A 165 -7.70 -24.48 6.28
CA SER A 165 -6.53 -23.73 6.77
C SER A 165 -6.85 -22.29 7.14
N CYS A 166 -7.84 -21.68 6.49
CA CYS A 166 -8.20 -20.28 6.66
C CYS A 166 -9.63 -20.07 7.17
N GLY A 167 -10.23 -21.04 7.85
CA GLY A 167 -11.42 -20.84 8.66
C GLY A 167 -12.77 -20.72 7.91
N GLY A 168 -12.83 -21.06 6.63
CA GLY A 168 -14.12 -21.10 5.88
C GLY A 168 -14.70 -19.72 5.50
N HIS A 169 -13.91 -18.66 5.61
CA HIS A 169 -14.36 -17.32 5.26
C HIS A 169 -14.39 -17.12 3.74
N GLY A 170 -15.40 -16.37 3.28
CA GLY A 170 -15.49 -15.99 1.88
C GLY A 170 -14.30 -15.15 1.44
N VAL A 171 -13.77 -15.41 0.26
CA VAL A 171 -12.60 -14.69 -0.31
C VAL A 171 -12.81 -13.16 -0.34
N SER A 172 -14.06 -12.71 -0.39
CA SER A 172 -14.43 -11.29 -0.39
C SER A 172 -14.07 -10.56 0.91
N ASP A 173 -13.93 -11.28 2.01
CA ASP A 173 -13.76 -10.71 3.35
C ASP A 173 -12.32 -10.82 3.86
N LEU A 174 -11.43 -11.39 3.05
CA LEU A 174 -10.03 -11.58 3.39
C LEU A 174 -9.08 -10.68 2.59
N TRP A 175 -7.98 -10.33 3.19
CA TRP A 175 -6.87 -9.61 2.56
C TRP A 175 -5.53 -10.15 3.07
N MET A 176 -4.46 -9.91 2.32
CA MET A 176 -3.11 -10.39 2.64
C MET A 176 -2.18 -9.23 2.96
N LEU A 177 -1.38 -9.43 4.00
CA LEU A 177 -0.14 -8.71 4.24
C LEU A 177 1.02 -9.60 3.80
N ILE A 178 1.77 -9.16 2.81
CA ILE A 178 2.96 -9.86 2.33
C ILE A 178 4.17 -9.08 2.81
N THR A 179 4.97 -9.68 3.69
CA THR A 179 6.18 -9.07 4.24
C THR A 179 7.40 -9.84 3.76
N THR A 180 8.40 -9.14 3.23
CA THR A 180 9.71 -9.74 2.94
C THR A 180 10.76 -9.24 3.92
N LYS A 181 11.68 -10.13 4.29
CA LYS A 181 12.90 -9.82 5.03
C LYS A 181 14.08 -10.43 4.28
N THR A 182 14.95 -9.59 3.76
CA THR A 182 16.09 -10.00 2.94
C THR A 182 17.37 -9.44 3.54
N GLU A 183 18.34 -10.26 3.74
CA GLU A 183 19.70 -9.81 4.02
C GLU A 183 20.38 -9.41 2.71
N ILE A 184 20.86 -8.18 2.67
CA ILE A 184 21.66 -7.65 1.57
C ILE A 184 23.11 -7.44 2.05
N GLU A 185 23.93 -6.81 1.22
CA GLU A 185 25.34 -6.58 1.52
C GLU A 185 25.58 -6.03 2.93
N ASN A 186 26.63 -6.52 3.59
CA ASN A 186 27.08 -6.11 4.92
C ASN A 186 26.09 -6.41 6.07
N GLY A 187 25.22 -7.41 5.92
CA GLY A 187 24.26 -7.80 6.96
C GLY A 187 23.10 -6.85 7.13
N VAL A 188 22.87 -5.95 6.19
CA VAL A 188 21.73 -5.04 6.22
C VAL A 188 20.46 -5.81 5.90
N ILE A 189 19.47 -5.75 6.80
CA ILE A 189 18.15 -6.34 6.57
C ILE A 189 17.24 -5.31 5.92
N VAL A 190 16.75 -5.64 4.74
CA VAL A 190 15.71 -4.89 4.03
C VAL A 190 14.36 -5.57 4.22
N THR A 191 13.36 -4.80 4.59
CA THR A 191 11.97 -5.27 4.68
C THR A 191 11.09 -4.52 3.70
N SER A 192 10.11 -5.21 3.14
CA SER A 192 9.00 -4.57 2.40
C SER A 192 7.66 -5.13 2.84
N GLU A 193 6.62 -4.31 2.78
CA GLU A 193 5.26 -4.69 3.10
C GLU A 193 4.35 -4.37 1.92
N GLN A 194 3.49 -5.33 1.54
CA GLN A 194 2.46 -5.12 0.54
C GLN A 194 1.11 -5.53 1.11
N TYR A 195 0.13 -4.64 1.03
CA TYR A 195 -1.23 -4.85 1.51
C TYR A 195 -2.12 -5.12 0.31
N VAL A 196 -2.59 -6.34 0.18
CA VAL A 196 -3.31 -6.77 -1.01
C VAL A 196 -4.54 -7.57 -0.63
N ARG A 197 -5.67 -7.21 -1.17
CA ARG A 197 -6.84 -8.09 -1.10
C ARG A 197 -6.64 -9.24 -2.09
N ALA A 198 -6.99 -10.45 -1.68
CA ALA A 198 -6.53 -11.65 -2.34
C ALA A 198 -7.05 -11.88 -3.76
N LEU A 199 -8.22 -11.38 -4.12
CA LEU A 199 -8.82 -11.72 -5.41
C LEU A 199 -9.75 -10.64 -5.97
N PRO A 200 -9.89 -10.56 -7.30
CA PRO A 200 -11.00 -9.90 -7.92
C PRO A 200 -12.31 -10.64 -7.57
N LEU A 201 -13.36 -9.89 -7.28
CA LEU A 201 -14.67 -10.50 -7.03
C LEU A 201 -15.20 -11.15 -8.32
N PRO A 202 -15.80 -12.37 -8.26
CA PRO A 202 -16.50 -12.94 -9.39
C PRO A 202 -17.54 -11.97 -9.94
N GLY A 203 -17.58 -11.79 -11.26
CA GLY A 203 -18.50 -10.87 -11.92
C GLY A 203 -18.11 -9.39 -11.90
N PHE A 204 -16.89 -9.06 -11.50
CA PHE A 204 -16.33 -7.74 -11.75
C PHE A 204 -15.94 -7.64 -13.22
N PRO A 205 -16.43 -6.65 -13.98
CA PRO A 205 -16.12 -6.53 -15.39
C PRO A 205 -14.68 -6.02 -15.61
N CYS A 206 -13.68 -6.85 -15.28
CA CYS A 206 -12.35 -6.66 -15.87
C CYS A 206 -12.43 -6.75 -17.39
N ASP A 207 -13.48 -7.39 -17.92
CA ASP A 207 -13.74 -7.57 -19.35
C ASP A 207 -13.98 -6.27 -20.12
N ASN A 208 -14.40 -5.20 -19.45
CA ASN A 208 -14.62 -3.91 -20.09
C ASN A 208 -13.40 -2.96 -20.02
N LEU A 209 -12.45 -3.25 -19.17
CA LEU A 209 -11.13 -2.64 -19.19
C LEU A 209 -10.21 -3.56 -20.01
N LYS A 210 -10.43 -3.59 -21.33
CA LYS A 210 -9.52 -4.22 -22.32
C LYS A 210 -8.13 -3.61 -22.34
N ASP A 211 -7.78 -2.86 -21.32
CA ASP A 211 -6.46 -2.33 -21.13
C ASP A 211 -5.62 -3.41 -20.47
N SER A 212 -4.73 -4.01 -21.25
CA SER A 212 -3.79 -5.05 -20.83
C SER A 212 -2.91 -4.66 -19.64
N HIS A 213 -2.92 -3.39 -19.25
CA HIS A 213 -2.15 -2.83 -18.13
C HIS A 213 -2.75 -3.13 -16.75
N PHE A 214 -4.03 -3.52 -16.67
CA PHE A 214 -4.72 -3.84 -15.41
C PHE A 214 -4.95 -5.33 -15.17
N LYS A 215 -4.12 -6.21 -15.74
CA LYS A 215 -4.23 -7.66 -15.52
C LYS A 215 -4.06 -8.10 -14.06
N PHE A 216 -3.68 -7.20 -13.17
CA PHE A 216 -3.35 -7.49 -11.76
C PHE A 216 -4.06 -6.48 -10.87
N THR A 217 -5.34 -6.61 -10.77
CA THR A 217 -6.17 -5.65 -10.07
C THR A 217 -6.08 -5.84 -8.56
N PRO A 218 -5.60 -4.83 -7.83
CA PRO A 218 -5.85 -4.78 -6.40
C PRO A 218 -7.36 -4.84 -6.19
N THR A 219 -7.80 -5.59 -5.22
CA THR A 219 -9.21 -5.82 -5.00
C THR A 219 -9.91 -4.59 -4.46
N SER A 220 -11.13 -4.38 -4.92
CA SER A 220 -11.94 -3.23 -4.54
C SER A 220 -12.24 -3.19 -3.05
N LEU A 221 -11.88 -2.09 -2.39
CA LEU A 221 -12.32 -1.77 -1.04
C LEU A 221 -13.79 -1.30 -1.01
N ALA A 222 -14.36 -0.89 -2.14
CA ALA A 222 -15.77 -0.45 -2.22
C ALA A 222 -16.78 -1.55 -1.88
N LYS A 223 -16.36 -2.81 -2.04
CA LYS A 223 -17.19 -3.99 -1.70
C LYS A 223 -16.64 -4.78 -0.51
N ALA A 224 -15.70 -4.24 0.21
CA ALA A 224 -15.21 -4.85 1.45
C ALA A 224 -16.17 -4.52 2.59
N HIS A 225 -16.39 -5.49 3.47
CA HIS A 225 -17.14 -5.26 4.70
C HIS A 225 -16.25 -4.57 5.73
N LEU A 226 -15.87 -3.31 5.45
CA LEU A 226 -15.02 -2.51 6.31
C LEU A 226 -15.74 -2.21 7.63
N VAL A 227 -15.03 -2.37 8.72
CA VAL A 227 -15.49 -2.04 10.08
C VAL A 227 -14.89 -0.69 10.48
N ASP A 228 -15.59 0.08 11.34
CA ASP A 228 -15.01 1.34 11.85
C ASP A 228 -13.72 1.01 12.61
N PRO A 229 -12.58 1.50 12.16
CA PRO A 229 -11.29 1.21 12.76
C PRO A 229 -11.09 1.84 14.14
N ALA A 230 -11.91 2.84 14.52
CA ALA A 230 -11.78 3.56 15.78
C ALA A 230 -10.32 3.95 16.07
N ILE A 231 -9.71 4.67 15.13
CA ILE A 231 -8.29 5.03 15.20
C ILE A 231 -8.04 5.93 16.40
N GLN A 232 -7.03 5.58 17.17
CA GLN A 232 -6.51 6.36 18.29
C GLN A 232 -5.11 6.86 17.97
N VAL A 233 -4.84 8.10 18.35
CA VAL A 233 -3.53 8.72 18.20
C VAL A 233 -3.02 9.12 19.58
N VAL A 234 -1.83 8.67 19.91
CA VAL A 234 -1.11 9.05 21.11
C VAL A 234 0.11 9.85 20.70
N TYR A 235 0.20 11.06 21.21
CA TYR A 235 1.30 11.98 20.95
C TYR A 235 2.51 11.58 21.82
N GLY A 236 3.65 11.38 21.17
CA GLY A 236 4.92 11.13 21.82
C GLY A 236 5.73 12.40 22.03
N HIS A 237 7.02 12.25 22.26
CA HIS A 237 7.94 13.38 22.35
C HIS A 237 8.26 13.95 20.95
N GLY A 238 8.35 15.27 20.86
CA GLY A 238 8.65 15.96 19.60
C GLY A 238 7.53 15.77 18.57
N LEU A 239 7.85 15.32 17.37
CA LEU A 239 6.91 15.08 16.27
C LEU A 239 6.64 13.59 16.06
N THR A 240 6.60 12.82 17.13
CA THR A 240 6.35 11.38 17.12
C THR A 240 4.91 11.08 17.51
N PHE A 241 4.29 10.17 16.77
CA PHE A 241 2.89 9.79 16.92
C PHE A 241 2.77 8.26 16.93
N ARG A 242 2.05 7.72 17.89
CA ARG A 242 1.67 6.31 17.89
C ARG A 242 0.20 6.17 17.53
N LEU A 243 -0.08 5.38 16.50
CA LEU A 243 -1.42 5.11 16.00
C LEU A 243 -1.80 3.68 16.31
N SER A 244 -3.06 3.49 16.70
CA SER A 244 -3.66 2.17 16.91
C SER A 244 -5.09 2.14 16.38
N ALA A 245 -5.50 0.98 15.84
CA ALA A 245 -6.90 0.70 15.54
C ALA A 245 -7.49 -0.13 16.70
N LYS A 246 -8.72 0.19 17.12
CA LYS A 246 -9.41 -0.49 18.22
C LYS A 246 -10.68 -1.21 17.77
N GLY A 247 -11.19 -0.89 16.60
CA GLY A 247 -12.36 -1.52 15.99
C GLY A 247 -11.94 -2.54 14.93
N GLY A 248 -11.90 -2.12 13.68
CA GLY A 248 -11.45 -2.92 12.54
C GLY A 248 -10.13 -2.44 11.95
N VAL A 249 -9.77 -3.01 10.81
CA VAL A 249 -8.57 -2.62 10.04
C VAL A 249 -8.78 -1.25 9.40
N ALA A 250 -7.86 -0.34 9.65
CA ALA A 250 -7.82 0.95 8.95
C ALA A 250 -6.99 0.82 7.67
N ALA A 251 -7.66 0.59 6.54
CA ALA A 251 -7.00 0.51 5.25
C ALA A 251 -6.53 1.89 4.77
N TRP A 252 -5.32 1.97 4.25
CA TRP A 252 -4.72 3.19 3.74
C TRP A 252 -4.74 4.35 4.74
N THR A 253 -4.36 4.09 6.00
CA THR A 253 -4.28 5.14 7.04
C THR A 253 -3.34 6.25 6.59
N TRP A 254 -3.85 7.47 6.56
CA TRP A 254 -3.11 8.65 6.12
C TRP A 254 -2.97 9.65 7.26
N ILE A 255 -1.74 10.13 7.44
CA ILE A 255 -1.41 11.20 8.38
C ILE A 255 -1.09 12.44 7.55
N ASP A 256 -1.79 13.52 7.81
CA ASP A 256 -1.56 14.78 7.12
C ASP A 256 -0.81 15.79 8.01
N HIS A 257 -0.22 16.81 7.41
CA HIS A 257 0.50 17.86 8.10
C HIS A 257 0.00 19.25 7.63
N PRO A 258 0.17 20.29 8.44
CA PRO A 258 -0.29 21.63 8.09
C PRO A 258 0.27 22.14 6.78
N SER A 259 -0.52 22.96 6.09
CA SER A 259 -0.04 23.70 4.92
C SER A 259 1.14 24.60 5.29
N GLY A 260 2.13 24.69 4.38
CA GLY A 260 3.35 25.46 4.61
C GLY A 260 4.47 24.70 5.34
N THR A 261 4.21 23.49 5.81
CA THR A 261 5.27 22.60 6.30
C THR A 261 5.71 21.64 5.19
N VAL A 262 6.99 21.33 5.14
CA VAL A 262 7.57 20.33 4.22
C VAL A 262 8.32 19.29 5.02
N GLY A 263 7.96 18.03 4.82
CA GLY A 263 8.56 16.92 5.53
C GLY A 263 7.95 15.59 5.13
N VAL A 264 8.46 14.54 5.74
CA VAL A 264 8.08 13.15 5.46
C VAL A 264 7.78 12.43 6.79
N PHE A 265 6.71 11.68 6.84
CA PHE A 265 6.50 10.74 7.94
C PHE A 265 7.38 9.50 7.70
N VAL A 266 8.06 9.08 8.76
CA VAL A 266 8.89 7.88 8.75
C VAL A 266 8.49 6.96 9.90
N ASP A 267 8.66 5.67 9.73
CA ASP A 267 8.60 4.73 10.84
C ASP A 267 9.71 5.08 11.86
N SER A 268 9.34 5.20 13.13
CA SER A 268 10.26 5.69 14.16
C SER A 268 11.44 4.75 14.41
N ASN A 269 11.29 3.45 14.10
CA ASN A 269 12.33 2.45 14.32
C ASN A 269 13.24 2.30 13.10
N SER A 270 12.64 2.06 11.94
CA SER A 270 13.39 1.78 10.71
C SER A 270 13.81 3.04 9.95
N GLN A 271 13.25 4.21 10.29
CA GLN A 271 13.45 5.48 9.58
C GLN A 271 13.00 5.44 8.10
N LYS A 272 12.29 4.40 7.70
CA LYS A 272 11.74 4.27 6.36
C LYS A 272 10.50 5.17 6.22
N PRO A 273 10.33 5.86 5.07
CA PRO A 273 9.11 6.62 4.83
C PRO A 273 7.85 5.77 5.05
N LEU A 274 6.93 6.26 5.84
CA LEU A 274 5.74 5.52 6.25
C LEU A 274 4.51 6.44 6.26
N ASN A 275 3.60 6.22 5.32
CA ASN A 275 2.26 6.80 5.29
C ASN A 275 1.41 6.03 4.26
N GLY A 276 0.09 6.09 4.36
CA GLY A 276 -0.77 5.30 3.49
C GLY A 276 -0.68 3.78 3.76
N PHE A 277 -0.53 3.39 5.02
CA PHE A 277 -0.39 2.00 5.47
C PHE A 277 -1.70 1.42 6.02
N PHE A 278 -1.72 0.09 6.22
CA PHE A 278 -2.81 -0.55 6.94
C PHE A 278 -2.49 -0.59 8.43
N LEU A 279 -3.47 -0.21 9.25
CA LEU A 279 -3.37 -0.27 10.71
C LEU A 279 -4.27 -1.40 11.21
N ILE A 280 -3.65 -2.42 11.77
CA ILE A 280 -4.32 -3.65 12.20
C ILE A 280 -4.59 -3.58 13.69
N PRO A 281 -5.79 -3.93 14.18
CA PRO A 281 -6.05 -3.99 15.62
C PRO A 281 -5.01 -4.81 16.37
N GLY A 282 -4.46 -4.23 17.44
CA GLY A 282 -3.38 -4.84 18.21
C GLY A 282 -1.97 -4.66 17.67
N GLN A 283 -1.81 -4.05 16.49
CA GLN A 283 -0.51 -3.72 15.90
C GLN A 283 -0.35 -2.21 15.79
N ASP A 284 0.26 -1.60 16.81
CA ASP A 284 0.49 -0.16 16.80
C ASP A 284 1.59 0.22 15.80
N ARG A 285 1.44 1.39 15.15
CA ARG A 285 2.48 2.00 14.32
C ARG A 285 2.96 3.29 14.95
N THR A 286 4.26 3.49 15.00
CA THR A 286 4.86 4.71 15.53
C THR A 286 5.58 5.44 14.41
N CYS A 287 5.11 6.66 14.12
CA CYS A 287 5.62 7.50 13.05
C CYS A 287 6.23 8.77 13.62
N THR A 288 7.31 9.22 13.02
CA THR A 288 7.93 10.53 13.31
C THR A 288 7.84 11.41 12.06
N PHE A 289 7.41 12.65 12.24
CA PHE A 289 7.45 13.63 11.15
C PHE A 289 8.85 14.26 11.06
N MET A 290 9.56 13.94 9.98
CA MET A 290 10.87 14.50 9.66
C MET A 290 10.67 15.77 8.83
N MET A 291 10.84 16.93 9.48
CA MET A 291 10.67 18.23 8.82
C MET A 291 11.93 18.59 8.04
N HIS A 292 11.77 18.89 6.75
CA HIS A 292 12.88 19.27 5.85
C HIS A 292 13.03 20.78 5.67
N GLY A 293 12.05 21.58 6.05
CA GLY A 293 12.07 23.02 5.96
C GLY A 293 10.74 23.65 6.29
N VAL A 294 10.78 24.94 6.59
CA VAL A 294 9.58 25.78 6.70
C VAL A 294 9.65 26.76 5.52
N PHE A 295 8.78 26.59 4.55
CA PHE A 295 8.57 27.62 3.55
C PHE A 295 7.83 28.79 4.20
N THR A 296 8.62 29.72 4.68
CA THR A 296 8.32 31.09 5.11
C THR A 296 6.94 31.40 5.67
N LEU A 297 7.01 32.08 6.72
CA LEU A 297 6.16 32.93 7.48
C LEU A 297 5.79 32.35 8.85
N ASP A 298 6.66 32.62 9.84
CA ASP A 298 6.35 32.63 11.28
C ASP A 298 5.59 31.44 11.92
N LEU A 299 5.53 30.29 11.27
CA LEU A 299 5.04 29.07 11.90
C LEU A 299 6.16 28.36 12.64
N LYS A 300 6.55 28.87 13.81
CA LYS A 300 7.24 28.08 14.82
C LYS A 300 6.29 27.00 15.28
N MET A 301 6.36 25.80 14.69
CA MET A 301 5.69 24.65 15.28
C MET A 301 6.28 24.44 16.67
N LYS A 302 5.51 24.76 17.70
CA LYS A 302 5.95 24.71 19.08
C LYS A 302 5.71 23.38 19.75
N SER A 303 4.80 22.54 19.19
CA SER A 303 4.44 21.25 19.77
C SER A 303 3.77 20.32 18.76
N THR A 304 3.60 19.04 19.15
CA THR A 304 2.83 18.04 18.40
C THR A 304 1.35 18.42 18.21
N SER A 305 0.80 19.27 19.09
CA SER A 305 -0.57 19.78 18.96
C SER A 305 -0.77 20.71 17.74
N ASP A 306 0.31 21.22 17.16
CA ASP A 306 0.25 22.05 15.95
C ASP A 306 0.10 21.21 14.68
N ILE A 307 0.34 19.90 14.75
CA ILE A 307 0.06 18.95 13.68
C ILE A 307 -1.36 18.42 13.91
N ARG A 308 -2.29 18.85 13.06
CA ARG A 308 -3.62 18.25 13.02
C ARG A 308 -3.52 16.86 12.41
N LEU A 309 -3.53 15.85 13.26
CA LEU A 309 -3.72 14.48 12.82
C LEU A 309 -5.22 14.21 12.71
N GLU A 310 -5.75 14.34 11.52
CA GLU A 310 -7.02 13.74 11.17
C GLU A 310 -6.70 12.46 10.38
N PRO A 311 -6.51 11.31 11.05
CA PRO A 311 -6.25 10.07 10.36
C PRO A 311 -7.48 9.75 9.51
N VAL A 312 -7.29 9.74 8.21
CA VAL A 312 -8.31 9.31 7.27
C VAL A 312 -8.07 7.83 7.00
N ALA A 313 -9.08 7.02 7.20
CA ALA A 313 -9.15 5.65 6.74
C ALA A 313 -10.49 5.44 6.05
N PHE A 314 -10.55 4.48 5.14
CA PHE A 314 -11.82 4.08 4.56
C PHE A 314 -12.69 3.44 5.63
N LYS A 315 -13.90 3.98 5.77
CA LYS A 315 -14.96 3.44 6.63
C LYS A 315 -16.08 2.91 5.74
N SER A 316 -16.83 1.97 6.26
CA SER A 316 -18.13 1.63 5.70
C SER A 316 -19.01 2.88 5.66
N PRO A 317 -19.82 3.09 4.62
CA PRO A 317 -20.75 4.20 4.54
C PRO A 317 -21.81 4.16 5.66
#